data_25b7c2355d30c80e0726ccb0f73520bb
#
_entry.id   25b7c2355d30c80e0726ccb0f73520bb
#
_cell.length_a   1.000
_cell.length_b   1.000
_cell.length_c   1.000
_cell.angle_alpha   90.00
_cell.angle_beta   90.00
_cell.angle_gamma   90.00
#
_symmetry.space_group_name_H-M   'P 1'
#
loop_
_entity.id
_entity.type
_entity.pdbx_description
1 polymer ?
#
loop_
_entity_poly.entity_id
_entity_poly.type
_entity_poly.pdbx_seq_one_letter_code
_entity_poly.pdbx_strand_id
1 'polypeptide(L)'
;MVDDLDRTFYRELQPDRPAHEAQALAVSGLSLETLAEDGIPAEEAMRDFDEWLSANTPSHQKPVFVAFNVAFDWMFIQDYFHRYLGRNPFGHSALDIKALYMGAMGVGWLETSYNAIARQLNLPTRLEHHALRDALDQALIFRKILVLSE
;
A
#
# COMPACT_ATOMS: atom_id res chain seq x y z
N MET A 1 7.77 7.16 4.33
CA MET A 1 7.94 6.37 5.57
C MET A 1 6.98 6.89 6.61
N VAL A 2 6.60 6.09 7.62
CA VAL A 2 5.54 6.49 8.58
C VAL A 2 5.84 7.80 9.32
N ASP A 3 7.10 8.08 9.59
CA ASP A 3 7.50 9.32 10.30
C ASP A 3 7.61 10.53 9.37
N ASP A 4 7.73 10.31 8.07
CA ASP A 4 7.87 11.34 7.06
C ASP A 4 6.98 10.99 5.86
N LEU A 5 5.79 11.59 5.81
CA LEU A 5 4.79 11.33 4.77
C LEU A 5 5.08 12.06 3.44
N ASP A 6 6.09 12.94 3.41
CA ASP A 6 6.54 13.58 2.18
C ASP A 6 7.43 12.64 1.36
N ARG A 7 7.95 11.57 1.97
CA ARG A 7 8.72 10.54 1.29
C ARG A 7 7.80 9.52 0.64
N THR A 8 7.44 9.78 -0.60
CA THR A 8 6.51 8.95 -1.37
C THR A 8 7.19 8.30 -2.58
N PHE A 9 6.63 7.19 -3.01
CA PHE A 9 6.93 6.53 -4.28
C PHE A 9 5.62 6.25 -5.00
N TYR A 10 5.54 6.63 -6.27
CA TYR A 10 4.38 6.37 -7.10
C TYR A 10 4.81 6.09 -8.53
N ARG A 11 4.26 5.05 -9.12
CA ARG A 11 4.43 4.69 -10.53
C ARG A 11 3.15 4.10 -11.08
N GLU A 12 2.81 4.44 -12.30
CA GLU A 12 1.77 3.79 -13.08
C GLU A 12 2.41 2.75 -13.98
N LEU A 13 1.94 1.52 -13.88
CA LEU A 13 2.55 0.38 -14.56
C LEU A 13 1.91 0.12 -15.92
N GLN A 14 2.70 -0.27 -16.89
CA GLN A 14 2.17 -0.89 -18.09
C GLN A 14 1.44 -2.19 -17.72
N PRO A 15 0.28 -2.48 -18.36
CA PRO A 15 -0.40 -3.75 -18.17
C PRO A 15 0.50 -4.92 -18.59
N ASP A 16 0.74 -5.87 -17.69
CA ASP A 16 1.53 -7.07 -17.97
C ASP A 16 0.70 -8.22 -18.57
N ARG A 17 -0.61 -8.07 -18.64
CA ARG A 17 -1.56 -9.05 -19.22
C ARG A 17 -2.82 -8.34 -19.72
N PRO A 18 -3.49 -8.94 -20.72
CA PRO A 18 -4.72 -8.38 -21.26
C PRO A 18 -5.94 -8.56 -20.32
N ALA A 19 -5.88 -9.54 -19.41
CA ALA A 19 -6.98 -9.82 -18.49
C ALA A 19 -7.09 -8.73 -17.43
N HIS A 20 -8.29 -8.15 -17.28
CA HIS A 20 -8.60 -7.13 -16.28
C HIS A 20 -10.04 -7.25 -15.81
N GLU A 21 -10.31 -6.72 -14.62
CA GLU A 21 -11.67 -6.52 -14.12
C GLU A 21 -12.17 -5.13 -14.47
N ALA A 22 -13.22 -5.03 -15.28
CA ALA A 22 -13.79 -3.76 -15.71
C ALA A 22 -14.25 -2.88 -14.52
N GLN A 23 -14.77 -3.50 -13.46
CA GLN A 23 -15.20 -2.80 -12.26
C GLN A 23 -14.01 -2.17 -11.49
N ALA A 24 -12.90 -2.90 -11.35
CA ALA A 24 -11.70 -2.40 -10.71
C ALA A 24 -11.10 -1.23 -11.50
N LEU A 25 -11.06 -1.35 -12.83
CA LEU A 25 -10.59 -0.28 -13.71
C LEU A 25 -11.46 0.98 -13.61
N ALA A 26 -12.78 0.82 -13.57
CA ALA A 26 -13.70 1.94 -13.41
C ALA A 26 -13.53 2.68 -12.06
N VAL A 27 -13.16 1.96 -10.99
CA VAL A 27 -12.91 2.55 -9.66
C VAL A 27 -11.59 3.32 -9.63
N SER A 28 -10.53 2.80 -10.26
CA SER A 28 -9.22 3.45 -10.30
C SER A 28 -9.20 4.70 -11.19
N GLY A 29 -10.12 4.82 -12.15
CA GLY A 29 -10.14 5.88 -13.14
C GLY A 29 -8.98 5.81 -14.16
N LEU A 30 -8.22 4.73 -14.18
CA LEU A 30 -7.09 4.53 -15.10
C LEU A 30 -7.58 3.98 -16.45
N SER A 31 -6.90 4.33 -17.52
CA SER A 31 -7.11 3.80 -18.87
C SER A 31 -6.02 2.80 -19.23
N LEU A 32 -6.39 1.59 -19.61
CA LEU A 32 -5.41 0.59 -20.06
C LEU A 32 -4.65 1.03 -21.34
N GLU A 33 -5.30 1.80 -22.20
CA GLU A 33 -4.68 2.35 -23.40
C GLU A 33 -3.59 3.35 -23.02
N THR A 34 -3.91 4.30 -22.15
CA THR A 34 -2.93 5.27 -21.63
C THR A 34 -1.80 4.58 -20.88
N LEU A 35 -2.11 3.59 -20.04
CA LEU A 35 -1.09 2.83 -19.31
C LEU A 35 -0.18 2.00 -20.23
N ALA A 36 -0.70 1.54 -21.37
CA ALA A 36 0.13 0.81 -22.34
C ALA A 36 1.11 1.75 -23.06
N GLU A 37 0.75 3.02 -23.26
CA GLU A 37 1.58 4.04 -23.90
C GLU A 37 2.55 4.72 -22.94
N ASP A 38 2.04 5.20 -21.81
CA ASP A 38 2.75 6.09 -20.88
C ASP A 38 3.23 5.39 -19.60
N GLY A 39 2.71 4.20 -19.29
CA GLY A 39 3.06 3.45 -18.08
C GLY A 39 4.49 2.92 -18.11
N ILE A 40 5.05 2.67 -16.95
CA ILE A 40 6.41 2.14 -16.79
C ILE A 40 6.36 0.61 -16.82
N PRO A 41 7.29 -0.07 -17.52
CA PRO A 41 7.43 -1.53 -17.44
C PRO A 41 7.54 -2.00 -15.99
N ALA A 42 6.80 -3.05 -15.63
CA ALA A 42 6.74 -3.52 -14.25
C ALA A 42 8.12 -3.87 -13.66
N GLU A 43 9.03 -4.45 -14.45
CA GLU A 43 10.40 -4.74 -14.02
C GLU A 43 11.18 -3.47 -13.65
N GLU A 44 11.06 -2.41 -14.44
CA GLU A 44 11.71 -1.12 -14.18
C GLU A 44 11.12 -0.47 -12.92
N ALA A 45 9.80 -0.41 -12.82
CA ALA A 45 9.13 0.13 -11.65
C ALA A 45 9.48 -0.62 -10.36
N MET A 46 9.68 -1.94 -10.41
CA MET A 46 10.10 -2.72 -9.26
C MET A 46 11.56 -2.49 -8.87
N ARG A 47 12.45 -2.22 -9.83
CA ARG A 47 13.83 -1.79 -9.55
C ARG A 47 13.85 -0.41 -8.89
N ASP A 48 13.12 0.56 -9.46
CA ASP A 48 12.98 1.89 -8.87
C ASP A 48 12.46 1.81 -7.43
N PHE A 49 11.49 0.93 -7.19
CA PHE A 49 10.93 0.76 -5.85
C PHE A 49 11.94 0.15 -4.88
N ASP A 50 12.70 -0.84 -5.30
CA ASP A 50 13.76 -1.46 -4.49
C ASP A 50 14.88 -0.45 -4.17
N GLU A 51 15.29 0.36 -5.13
CA GLU A 51 16.26 1.44 -4.93
C GLU A 51 15.72 2.50 -3.98
N TRP A 52 14.46 2.91 -4.14
CA TRP A 52 13.81 3.85 -3.24
C TRP A 52 13.73 3.32 -1.81
N LEU A 53 13.35 2.04 -1.63
CA LEU A 53 13.34 1.38 -0.32
C LEU A 53 14.74 1.37 0.31
N SER A 54 15.76 1.02 -0.46
CA SER A 54 17.14 0.96 0.00
C SER A 54 17.67 2.33 0.43
N ALA A 55 17.34 3.38 -0.33
CA ALA A 55 17.73 4.75 -0.03
C ALA A 55 17.03 5.32 1.21
N ASN A 56 15.83 4.81 1.54
CA ASN A 56 15.00 5.32 2.63
C ASN A 56 14.92 4.40 3.86
N THR A 57 15.65 3.28 3.85
CA THR A 57 15.73 2.35 4.98
C THR A 57 17.14 2.36 5.56
N PRO A 58 17.32 2.61 6.88
CA PRO A 58 18.63 2.51 7.51
C PRO A 58 19.27 1.13 7.27
N SER A 59 20.58 1.09 7.02
CA SER A 59 21.31 -0.13 6.61
C SER A 59 21.22 -1.30 7.61
N HIS A 60 20.92 -1.01 8.88
CA HIS A 60 20.76 -2.01 9.95
C HIS A 60 19.30 -2.44 10.17
N GLN A 61 18.36 -1.95 9.37
CA GLN A 61 16.93 -2.25 9.48
C GLN A 61 16.41 -2.94 8.20
N LYS A 62 15.27 -3.58 8.34
CA LYS A 62 14.49 -4.10 7.21
C LYS A 62 13.19 -3.31 7.12
N PRO A 63 12.73 -2.95 5.91
CA PRO A 63 11.44 -2.33 5.76
C PRO A 63 10.33 -3.33 6.11
N VAL A 64 9.25 -2.85 6.70
CA VAL A 64 8.02 -3.62 6.94
C VAL A 64 6.95 -3.09 6.01
N PHE A 65 6.34 -3.99 5.23
CA PHE A 65 5.18 -3.62 4.42
C PHE A 65 3.95 -3.50 5.31
N VAL A 66 3.27 -2.36 5.24
CA VAL A 66 2.08 -2.06 6.04
C VAL A 66 0.99 -1.57 5.11
N ALA A 67 -0.20 -2.17 5.18
CA ALA A 67 -1.34 -1.71 4.41
C ALA A 67 -2.68 -2.01 5.12
N PHE A 68 -3.73 -1.38 4.65
CA PHE A 68 -5.09 -1.61 5.12
C PHE A 68 -5.70 -2.79 4.36
N ASN A 69 -6.04 -3.89 5.06
CA ASN A 69 -6.39 -5.16 4.44
C ASN A 69 -5.23 -5.74 3.61
N VAL A 70 -4.07 -5.79 4.24
CA VAL A 70 -2.75 -6.02 3.64
C VAL A 70 -2.68 -7.25 2.72
N ALA A 71 -3.49 -8.27 2.95
CA ALA A 71 -3.48 -9.49 2.13
C ALA A 71 -3.72 -9.21 0.64
N PHE A 72 -4.53 -8.19 0.32
CA PHE A 72 -4.79 -7.77 -1.06
C PHE A 72 -3.55 -7.17 -1.71
N ASP A 73 -2.94 -6.16 -1.10
CA ASP A 73 -1.75 -5.49 -1.66
C ASP A 73 -0.53 -6.41 -1.64
N TRP A 74 -0.41 -7.22 -0.58
CA TRP A 74 0.71 -8.13 -0.39
C TRP A 74 0.84 -9.17 -1.48
N MET A 75 -0.27 -9.71 -2.00
CA MET A 75 -0.19 -10.72 -3.06
C MET A 75 0.44 -10.16 -4.35
N PHE A 76 0.20 -8.89 -4.70
CA PHE A 76 0.81 -8.24 -5.86
C PHE A 76 2.28 -7.89 -5.59
N ILE A 77 2.57 -7.29 -4.45
CA ILE A 77 3.95 -6.93 -4.05
C ILE A 77 4.84 -8.17 -4.01
N GLN A 78 4.37 -9.26 -3.43
CA GLN A 78 5.10 -10.51 -3.34
C GLN A 78 5.37 -11.11 -4.74
N ASP A 79 4.33 -11.19 -5.58
CA ASP A 79 4.45 -11.72 -6.93
C ASP A 79 5.43 -10.88 -7.76
N TYR A 80 5.30 -9.57 -7.77
CA TYR A 80 6.12 -8.68 -8.60
C TYR A 80 7.58 -8.67 -8.17
N PHE A 81 7.87 -8.56 -6.89
CA PHE A 81 9.24 -8.61 -6.40
C PHE A 81 9.94 -9.95 -6.73
N HIS A 82 9.26 -11.08 -6.53
CA HIS A 82 9.83 -12.38 -6.88
C HIS A 82 9.94 -12.60 -8.39
N ARG A 83 8.96 -12.16 -9.15
CA ARG A 83 8.95 -12.34 -10.61
C ARG A 83 10.05 -11.55 -11.28
N TYR A 84 10.26 -10.31 -10.88
CA TYR A 84 11.17 -9.39 -11.57
C TYR A 84 12.55 -9.29 -10.92
N LEU A 85 12.65 -9.41 -9.59
CA LEU A 85 13.92 -9.25 -8.88
C LEU A 85 14.41 -10.51 -8.15
N GLY A 86 13.65 -11.60 -8.19
CA GLY A 86 14.01 -12.87 -7.57
C GLY A 86 14.04 -12.85 -6.03
N ARG A 87 13.68 -11.72 -5.41
CA ARG A 87 13.66 -11.52 -3.96
C ARG A 87 12.61 -10.49 -3.56
N ASN A 88 12.19 -10.50 -2.30
CA ASN A 88 11.34 -9.47 -1.73
C ASN A 88 12.07 -8.75 -0.58
N PRO A 89 12.32 -7.43 -0.65
CA PRO A 89 13.03 -6.68 0.40
C PRO A 89 12.29 -6.67 1.74
N PHE A 90 10.95 -6.80 1.74
CA PHE A 90 10.14 -6.91 2.95
C PHE A 90 10.20 -8.31 3.59
N GLY A 91 10.75 -9.32 2.90
CA GLY A 91 10.78 -10.70 3.34
C GLY A 91 9.47 -11.43 3.08
N HIS A 92 8.91 -12.09 4.10
CA HIS A 92 7.74 -12.98 3.98
C HIS A 92 6.57 -12.58 4.89
N SER A 93 6.62 -11.40 5.49
CA SER A 93 5.57 -10.93 6.40
C SER A 93 5.22 -9.46 6.16
N ALA A 94 3.98 -9.13 6.41
CA ALA A 94 3.43 -7.78 6.31
C ALA A 94 2.52 -7.50 7.51
N LEU A 95 2.28 -6.24 7.81
CA LEU A 95 1.45 -5.81 8.92
C LEU A 95 0.11 -5.27 8.41
N ASP A 96 -0.98 -5.83 8.88
CA ASP A 96 -2.34 -5.39 8.55
C ASP A 96 -2.84 -4.34 9.54
N ILE A 97 -3.19 -3.16 9.02
CA ILE A 97 -3.69 -2.03 9.83
C ILE A 97 -5.02 -2.37 10.51
N LYS A 98 -5.90 -3.13 9.84
CA LYS A 98 -7.19 -3.56 10.43
C LYS A 98 -6.98 -4.50 11.61
N ALA A 99 -6.10 -5.49 11.44
CA ALA A 99 -5.79 -6.45 12.50
C ALA A 99 -5.10 -5.76 13.68
N LEU A 100 -4.18 -4.83 13.42
CA LEU A 100 -3.55 -4.02 14.46
C LEU A 100 -4.60 -3.21 15.23
N TYR A 101 -5.49 -2.50 14.53
CA TYR A 101 -6.55 -1.72 15.15
C TYR A 101 -7.49 -2.58 16.00
N MET A 102 -7.90 -3.74 15.46
CA MET A 102 -8.74 -4.69 16.17
C MET A 102 -8.11 -5.10 17.52
N GLY A 103 -6.82 -5.44 17.50
CA GLY A 103 -6.09 -5.82 18.71
C GLY A 103 -5.88 -4.67 19.68
N ALA A 104 -5.52 -3.48 19.19
CA ALA A 104 -5.26 -2.31 20.02
C ALA A 104 -6.52 -1.75 20.70
N MET A 105 -7.65 -1.77 19.98
CA MET A 105 -8.90 -1.18 20.46
C MET A 105 -9.88 -2.21 21.07
N GLY A 106 -9.58 -3.50 20.98
CA GLY A 106 -10.45 -4.57 21.50
C GLY A 106 -11.80 -4.67 20.78
N VAL A 107 -11.86 -4.30 19.50
CA VAL A 107 -13.09 -4.30 18.70
C VAL A 107 -13.20 -5.53 17.82
N GLY A 108 -14.40 -5.84 17.31
CA GLY A 108 -14.62 -6.94 16.37
C GLY A 108 -14.20 -6.60 14.94
N TRP A 109 -13.98 -7.65 14.12
CA TRP A 109 -13.58 -7.48 12.71
C TRP A 109 -14.51 -6.59 11.88
N LEU A 110 -15.82 -6.65 12.12
CA LEU A 110 -16.79 -5.84 11.40
C LEU A 110 -16.70 -4.33 11.71
N GLU A 111 -16.04 -3.97 12.81
CA GLU A 111 -15.81 -2.58 13.22
C GLU A 111 -14.50 -2.00 12.65
N THR A 112 -13.76 -2.80 11.88
CA THR A 112 -12.47 -2.40 11.29
C THR A 112 -12.59 -1.91 9.84
N SER A 113 -13.77 -1.47 9.38
CA SER A 113 -13.86 -0.81 8.07
C SER A 113 -13.12 0.52 8.07
N TYR A 114 -12.59 0.95 6.91
CA TYR A 114 -11.88 2.23 6.78
C TYR A 114 -12.70 3.38 7.38
N ASN A 115 -13.97 3.48 7.00
CA ASN A 115 -14.85 4.55 7.49
C ASN A 115 -15.14 4.47 9.00
N ALA A 116 -15.18 3.29 9.59
CA ALA A 116 -15.37 3.12 11.02
C ALA A 116 -14.12 3.61 11.79
N ILE A 117 -12.94 3.18 11.37
CA ILE A 117 -11.67 3.57 11.95
C ILE A 117 -11.42 5.08 11.77
N ALA A 118 -11.59 5.59 10.56
CA ALA A 118 -11.37 7.01 10.26
C ALA A 118 -12.27 7.91 11.13
N ARG A 119 -13.56 7.58 11.29
CA ARG A 119 -14.47 8.31 12.18
C ARG A 119 -14.01 8.27 13.63
N GLN A 120 -13.63 7.11 14.13
CA GLN A 120 -13.16 6.96 15.52
C GLN A 120 -11.87 7.76 15.77
N LEU A 121 -11.02 7.88 14.77
CA LEU A 121 -9.75 8.62 14.83
C LEU A 121 -9.88 10.10 14.44
N ASN A 122 -11.07 10.59 14.15
CA ASN A 122 -11.34 11.95 13.64
C ASN A 122 -10.50 12.28 12.37
N LEU A 123 -10.53 11.36 11.40
CA LEU A 123 -9.89 11.49 10.09
C LEU A 123 -10.96 11.58 8.98
N PRO A 124 -10.59 12.08 7.78
CA PRO A 124 -11.47 12.04 6.62
C PRO A 124 -11.94 10.62 6.30
N THR A 125 -13.22 10.46 5.95
CA THR A 125 -13.86 9.16 5.70
C THR A 125 -13.99 8.82 4.23
N ARG A 126 -13.54 9.70 3.33
CA ARG A 126 -13.65 9.50 1.88
C ARG A 126 -12.29 9.15 1.29
N LEU A 127 -12.20 7.97 0.66
CA LEU A 127 -11.09 7.60 -0.22
C LEU A 127 -11.29 8.27 -1.59
N GLU A 128 -10.22 8.79 -2.15
CA GLU A 128 -10.23 9.41 -3.48
C GLU A 128 -10.06 8.39 -4.61
N HIS A 129 -9.79 7.12 -4.25
CA HIS A 129 -9.43 6.03 -5.17
C HIS A 129 -8.20 6.33 -6.04
N HIS A 130 -7.31 7.14 -5.50
CA HIS A 130 -6.00 7.39 -6.05
C HIS A 130 -4.95 6.73 -5.16
N ALA A 131 -4.20 5.77 -5.69
CA ALA A 131 -3.33 4.88 -4.90
C ALA A 131 -2.39 5.61 -3.92
N LEU A 132 -1.75 6.70 -4.36
CA LEU A 132 -0.88 7.49 -3.48
C LEU A 132 -1.65 8.18 -2.35
N ARG A 133 -2.82 8.78 -2.66
CA ARG A 133 -3.64 9.45 -1.65
C ARG A 133 -4.17 8.46 -0.62
N ASP A 134 -4.69 7.33 -1.10
CA ASP A 134 -5.20 6.28 -0.24
C ASP A 134 -4.08 5.69 0.65
N ALA A 135 -2.85 5.55 0.12
CA ALA A 135 -1.69 5.13 0.90
C ALA A 135 -1.31 6.14 2.00
N LEU A 136 -1.36 7.44 1.70
CA LEU A 136 -1.11 8.49 2.70
C LEU A 136 -2.17 8.50 3.80
N ASP A 137 -3.45 8.34 3.45
CA ASP A 137 -4.54 8.24 4.43
C ASP A 137 -4.38 7.00 5.32
N GLN A 138 -3.99 5.87 4.76
CA GLN A 138 -3.67 4.65 5.52
C GLN A 138 -2.49 4.86 6.47
N ALA A 139 -1.46 5.57 6.02
CA ALA A 139 -0.30 5.90 6.86
C ALA A 139 -0.68 6.82 8.04
N LEU A 140 -1.59 7.77 7.84
CA LEU A 140 -2.14 8.59 8.92
C LEU A 140 -2.93 7.77 9.94
N ILE A 141 -3.78 6.84 9.49
CA ILE A 141 -4.48 5.90 10.37
C ILE A 141 -3.47 5.10 11.20
N PHE A 142 -2.48 4.51 10.53
CA PHE A 142 -1.47 3.69 11.18
C PHE A 142 -0.70 4.46 12.27
N ARG A 143 -0.24 5.68 11.98
CA ARG A 143 0.41 6.57 12.97
C ARG A 143 -0.46 6.83 14.20
N LYS A 144 -1.75 7.11 13.99
CA LYS A 144 -2.67 7.35 15.10
C LYS A 144 -2.89 6.10 15.98
N ILE A 145 -2.96 4.92 15.36
CA ILE A 145 -3.10 3.67 16.12
C ILE A 145 -1.85 3.44 16.99
N LEU A 146 -0.65 3.67 16.47
CA LEU A 146 0.59 3.51 17.24
C LEU A 146 0.62 4.41 18.48
N VAL A 147 0.21 5.68 18.34
CA VAL A 147 0.15 6.62 19.48
C VAL A 147 -0.89 6.21 20.52
N LEU A 148 -1.99 5.58 20.11
CA LEU A 148 -3.03 5.11 21.04
C LEU A 148 -2.64 3.82 21.77
N SER A 149 -1.60 3.14 21.30
CA SER A 149 -1.13 1.86 21.86
C SER A 149 0.00 2.03 22.89
N GLU A 150 0.48 3.27 23.08
CA GLU A 150 1.45 3.67 24.12
C GLU A 150 0.75 4.02 25.44
#